data_5a6a75c12d3706895e2e8cecd5181c32
#
_entry.id   5a6a75c12d3706895e2e8cecd5181c32
#
_cell.length_a   1.000
_cell.length_b   1.000
_cell.length_c   1.000
_cell.angle_alpha   90.00
_cell.angle_beta   90.00
_cell.angle_gamma   90.00
#
_symmetry.space_group_name_H-M   'P 1'
#
loop_
_entity.id
_entity.type
_entity.pdbx_description
1 polymer ?
#
loop_
_entity_poly.entity_id
_entity_poly.type
_entity_poly.pdbx_seq_one_letter_code
_entity_poly.pdbx_strand_id
1 'polypeptide(L)'
;MKILLAVDGSKTSLDAVKHLVSHADWFRQAPQIELVTVHGQVSLPSFPGISIGKAQMQKYYEDEGAKRLGEARKLLDKAGIKYEARVLVGPIPETIAQHAKKSGADLVVVGAPQAMVGSTTTKVMHLSEVPVLMVK
;
A
#
# COMPACT_ATOMS: atom_id res chain seq x y z
N MET A 1 11.71 14.17 2.43
CA MET A 1 10.38 13.84 1.92
C MET A 1 10.08 12.38 2.17
N LYS A 2 8.92 12.07 2.68
CA LYS A 2 8.46 10.70 2.91
C LYS A 2 7.30 10.37 1.99
N ILE A 3 7.39 9.27 1.26
CA ILE A 3 6.37 8.80 0.31
C ILE A 3 5.76 7.51 0.84
N LEU A 4 4.44 7.50 0.96
CA LEU A 4 3.66 6.29 1.20
C LEU A 4 3.24 5.70 -0.15
N LEU A 5 3.78 4.54 -0.48
CA LEU A 5 3.49 3.81 -1.72
C LEU A 5 2.57 2.64 -1.38
N ALA A 6 1.30 2.79 -1.70
CA ALA A 6 0.27 1.79 -1.40
C ALA A 6 0.05 0.87 -2.59
N VAL A 7 0.23 -0.41 -2.38
CA VAL A 7 0.08 -1.45 -3.40
C VAL A 7 -0.80 -2.59 -2.90
N ASP A 8 -1.49 -3.22 -3.84
CA ASP A 8 -2.33 -4.39 -3.57
C ASP A 8 -1.90 -5.64 -4.38
N GLY A 9 -0.79 -5.53 -5.10
CA GLY A 9 -0.28 -6.58 -5.99
C GLY A 9 -0.89 -6.56 -7.38
N SER A 10 -1.86 -5.69 -7.66
CA SER A 10 -2.46 -5.56 -8.99
C SER A 10 -1.49 -4.92 -9.97
N LYS A 11 -1.78 -5.11 -11.27
CA LYS A 11 -1.00 -4.48 -12.35
C LYS A 11 -0.97 -2.96 -12.20
N THR A 12 -2.11 -2.35 -11.88
CA THR A 12 -2.21 -0.90 -11.74
C THR A 12 -1.37 -0.36 -10.58
N SER A 13 -1.33 -1.08 -9.46
CA SER A 13 -0.47 -0.69 -8.34
C SER A 13 1.02 -0.88 -8.67
N LEU A 14 1.37 -1.90 -9.44
CA LEU A 14 2.74 -2.09 -9.91
C LEU A 14 3.16 -1.03 -10.93
N ASP A 15 2.23 -0.53 -11.74
CA ASP A 15 2.49 0.60 -12.64
C ASP A 15 2.84 1.87 -11.85
N ALA A 16 2.22 2.06 -10.68
CA ALA A 16 2.60 3.15 -9.77
C ALA A 16 4.03 3.02 -9.26
N VAL A 17 4.46 1.80 -8.91
CA VAL A 17 5.84 1.54 -8.48
C VAL A 17 6.82 1.82 -9.62
N LYS A 18 6.52 1.33 -10.82
CA LYS A 18 7.35 1.56 -12.02
C LYS A 18 7.47 3.04 -12.34
N HIS A 19 6.38 3.77 -12.21
CA HIS A 19 6.37 5.22 -12.43
C HIS A 19 7.29 5.94 -11.45
N LEU A 20 7.19 5.61 -10.17
CA LEU A 20 8.05 6.18 -9.14
C LEU A 20 9.53 5.86 -9.41
N VAL A 21 9.84 4.62 -9.76
CA VAL A 21 11.20 4.16 -10.10
C VAL A 21 11.76 4.94 -11.30
N SER A 22 10.96 5.10 -12.36
CA SER A 22 11.39 5.77 -13.60
C SER A 22 11.53 7.28 -13.45
N HIS A 23 10.94 7.86 -12.40
CA HIS A 23 10.98 9.31 -12.13
C HIS A 23 11.68 9.64 -10.81
N ALA A 24 12.63 8.79 -10.40
CA ALA A 24 13.39 9.01 -9.16
C ALA A 24 14.19 10.33 -9.19
N ASP A 25 14.50 10.84 -10.37
CA ASP A 25 15.17 12.12 -10.58
C ASP A 25 14.29 13.36 -10.33
N TRP A 26 12.96 13.18 -10.13
CA TRP A 26 12.07 14.27 -9.73
C TRP A 26 12.40 14.83 -8.34
N PHE A 27 13.08 14.02 -7.52
CA PHE A 27 13.34 14.36 -6.13
C PHE A 27 14.74 14.94 -5.99
N ARG A 28 14.83 16.07 -5.32
CA ARG A 28 16.11 16.73 -5.01
C ARG A 28 17.04 15.85 -4.18
N GLN A 29 16.44 15.09 -3.28
CA GLN A 29 17.09 14.07 -2.47
C GLN A 29 16.25 12.81 -2.51
N ALA A 30 16.88 11.64 -2.42
CA ALA A 30 16.16 10.37 -2.39
C ALA A 30 15.10 10.38 -1.27
N PRO A 31 13.81 10.17 -1.60
CA PRO A 31 12.77 10.16 -0.58
C PRO A 31 12.84 8.90 0.27
N GLN A 32 12.34 9.00 1.49
CA GLN A 32 12.03 7.81 2.29
C GLN A 32 10.76 7.16 1.74
N ILE A 33 10.84 5.90 1.37
CA ILE A 33 9.69 5.17 0.83
C ILE A 33 9.19 4.18 1.87
N GLU A 34 7.91 4.26 2.16
CA GLU A 34 7.19 3.24 2.91
C GLU A 34 6.25 2.51 1.94
N LEU A 35 6.58 1.25 1.68
CA LEU A 35 5.78 0.38 0.82
C LEU A 35 4.72 -0.32 1.68
N VAL A 36 3.47 -0.06 1.40
CA VAL A 36 2.36 -0.53 2.24
C VAL A 36 1.36 -1.33 1.42
N THR A 37 0.88 -2.41 1.97
CA THR A 37 -0.34 -3.07 1.52
C THR A 37 -1.34 -3.13 2.67
N VAL A 38 -2.61 -2.92 2.38
CA VAL A 38 -3.69 -3.00 3.37
C VAL A 38 -4.56 -4.19 3.04
N HIS A 39 -4.71 -5.09 4.01
CA HIS A 39 -5.63 -6.22 3.91
C HIS A 39 -6.94 -5.85 4.61
N GLY A 40 -8.07 -6.08 3.93
CA GLY A 40 -9.37 -5.96 4.57
C GLY A 40 -9.50 -6.96 5.73
N GLN A 41 -10.19 -6.54 6.78
CA GLN A 41 -10.41 -7.40 7.93
C GLN A 41 -11.26 -8.60 7.53
N VAL A 42 -10.77 -9.81 7.82
CA VAL A 42 -11.48 -11.05 7.52
C VAL A 42 -12.39 -11.38 8.69
N SER A 43 -13.70 -11.44 8.43
CA SER A 43 -14.67 -12.00 9.37
C SER A 43 -14.67 -13.51 9.21
N LEU A 44 -14.17 -14.22 10.21
CA LEU A 44 -14.24 -15.67 10.24
C LEU A 44 -15.61 -16.10 10.76
N PRO A 45 -16.25 -17.10 10.10
CA PRO A 45 -17.44 -17.69 10.69
C PRO A 45 -17.07 -18.30 12.05
N SER A 46 -17.77 -17.90 13.10
CA SER A 46 -17.60 -18.53 14.39
C SER A 46 -18.31 -19.89 14.39
N PHE A 47 -17.53 -20.96 14.37
CA PHE A 47 -18.05 -22.31 14.60
C PHE A 47 -17.94 -22.62 16.09
N PRO A 48 -18.98 -23.18 16.72
CA PRO A 48 -18.88 -23.61 18.10
C PRO A 48 -17.72 -24.59 18.30
N GLY A 49 -16.81 -24.28 19.23
CA GLY A 49 -15.66 -25.11 19.53
C GLY A 49 -14.42 -24.90 18.70
N ILE A 50 -14.45 -23.99 17.71
CA ILE A 50 -13.29 -23.62 16.91
C ILE A 50 -12.98 -22.15 17.16
N SER A 51 -11.86 -21.87 17.83
CA SER A 51 -11.33 -20.50 17.91
C SER A 51 -10.03 -20.41 17.13
N ILE A 52 -9.96 -19.45 16.22
CA ILE A 52 -8.71 -19.12 15.54
C ILE A 52 -7.99 -18.08 16.39
N GLY A 53 -6.81 -18.44 16.90
CA GLY A 53 -6.02 -17.57 17.75
C GLY A 53 -5.51 -16.33 17.02
N LYS A 54 -5.27 -15.25 17.79
CA LYS A 54 -4.69 -13.99 17.24
C LYS A 54 -3.39 -14.23 16.47
N ALA A 55 -2.54 -15.15 16.96
CA ALA A 55 -1.28 -15.48 16.30
C ALA A 55 -1.47 -16.08 14.91
N GLN A 56 -2.48 -16.93 14.72
CA GLN A 56 -2.80 -17.52 13.42
C GLN A 56 -3.35 -16.48 12.44
N MET A 57 -4.19 -15.56 12.92
CA MET A 57 -4.69 -14.46 12.11
C MET A 57 -3.57 -13.50 11.70
N GLN A 58 -2.70 -13.17 12.63
CA GLN A 58 -1.52 -12.34 12.38
C GLN A 58 -0.65 -12.96 11.27
N LYS A 59 -0.36 -14.24 11.38
CA LYS A 59 0.41 -14.98 10.38
C LYS A 59 -0.27 -14.98 9.01
N TYR A 60 -1.58 -15.17 8.97
CA TYR A 60 -2.37 -15.13 7.74
C TYR A 60 -2.22 -13.77 7.04
N TYR A 61 -2.38 -12.66 7.75
CA TYR A 61 -2.24 -11.33 7.18
C TYR A 61 -0.82 -11.05 6.71
N GLU A 62 0.19 -11.50 7.46
CA GLU A 62 1.59 -11.36 7.06
C GLU A 62 1.90 -12.14 5.79
N ASP A 63 1.43 -13.38 5.68
CA ASP A 63 1.65 -14.23 4.51
C ASP A 63 0.95 -13.66 3.25
N GLU A 64 -0.30 -13.23 3.40
CA GLU A 64 -1.04 -12.60 2.30
C GLU A 64 -0.42 -11.25 1.91
N GLY A 65 -0.01 -10.47 2.90
CA GLY A 65 0.67 -9.20 2.66
C GLY A 65 2.00 -9.38 1.92
N ALA A 66 2.78 -10.38 2.30
CA ALA A 66 4.04 -10.70 1.64
C ALA A 66 3.84 -11.04 0.15
N LYS A 67 2.78 -11.77 -0.19
CA LYS A 67 2.42 -12.06 -1.58
C LYS A 67 2.10 -10.79 -2.36
N ARG A 68 1.31 -9.89 -1.79
CA ARG A 68 0.91 -8.63 -2.43
C ARG A 68 2.08 -7.67 -2.63
N LEU A 69 3.03 -7.68 -1.71
CA LEU A 69 4.22 -6.82 -1.76
C LEU A 69 5.32 -7.38 -2.65
N GLY A 70 5.29 -8.67 -2.99
CA GLY A 70 6.41 -9.38 -3.61
C GLY A 70 6.95 -8.73 -4.88
N GLU A 71 6.10 -8.44 -5.86
CA GLU A 71 6.53 -7.84 -7.13
C GLU A 71 6.97 -6.39 -6.96
N ALA A 72 6.30 -5.63 -6.10
CA ALA A 72 6.70 -4.26 -5.78
C ALA A 72 8.10 -4.22 -5.14
N ARG A 73 8.37 -5.12 -4.22
CA ARG A 73 9.69 -5.27 -3.60
C ARG A 73 10.77 -5.56 -4.65
N LYS A 74 10.51 -6.49 -5.56
CA LYS A 74 11.46 -6.83 -6.63
C LYS A 74 11.80 -5.61 -7.49
N LEU A 75 10.80 -4.81 -7.85
CA LEU A 75 11.00 -3.61 -8.65
C LEU A 75 11.84 -2.57 -7.92
N LEU A 76 11.58 -2.32 -6.65
CA LEU A 76 12.34 -1.37 -5.84
C LEU A 76 13.76 -1.87 -5.57
N ASP A 77 13.93 -3.14 -5.25
CA ASP A 77 15.24 -3.75 -5.02
C ASP A 77 16.11 -3.69 -6.28
N LYS A 78 15.54 -4.03 -7.43
CA LYS A 78 16.24 -3.95 -8.73
C LYS A 78 16.69 -2.54 -9.07
N ALA A 79 15.90 -1.54 -8.70
CA ALA A 79 16.22 -0.14 -8.90
C ALA A 79 17.21 0.43 -7.86
N GLY A 80 17.56 -0.34 -6.83
CA GLY A 80 18.42 0.12 -5.74
C GLY A 80 17.76 1.14 -4.82
N ILE A 81 16.44 1.17 -4.79
CA ILE A 81 15.68 2.12 -3.97
C ILE A 81 15.41 1.49 -2.60
N LYS A 82 15.81 2.19 -1.54
CA LYS A 82 15.56 1.76 -0.17
C LYS A 82 14.12 2.05 0.23
N TYR A 83 13.51 1.14 0.97
CA TYR A 83 12.14 1.26 1.46
C TYR A 83 11.93 0.46 2.74
N GLU A 84 10.90 0.81 3.48
CA GLU A 84 10.34 -0.02 4.54
C GLU A 84 9.04 -0.62 4.04
N ALA A 85 8.79 -1.89 4.32
CA ALA A 85 7.56 -2.56 3.92
C ALA A 85 6.69 -2.84 5.14
N ARG A 86 5.38 -2.58 5.00
CA ARG A 86 4.40 -2.84 6.06
C ARG A 86 3.14 -3.48 5.49
N VAL A 87 2.56 -4.36 6.30
CA VAL A 87 1.23 -4.91 6.08
C VAL A 87 0.29 -4.33 7.12
N LEU A 88 -0.75 -3.67 6.66
CA LEU A 88 -1.78 -3.09 7.52
C LEU A 88 -3.09 -3.84 7.34
N VAL A 89 -3.93 -3.83 8.35
CA VAL A 89 -5.24 -4.48 8.34
C VAL A 89 -6.31 -3.47 8.72
N GLY A 90 -7.38 -3.42 7.95
CA GLY A 90 -8.51 -2.55 8.20
C GLY A 90 -9.27 -2.20 6.92
N PRO A 91 -10.24 -1.30 6.99
CA PRO A 91 -10.89 -0.73 5.81
C PRO A 91 -9.84 -0.06 4.94
N ILE A 92 -9.73 -0.48 3.67
CA ILE A 92 -8.56 -0.16 2.83
C ILE A 92 -8.35 1.35 2.65
N PRO A 93 -9.31 2.13 2.14
CA PRO A 93 -9.05 3.55 1.88
C PRO A 93 -8.83 4.35 3.17
N GLU A 94 -9.61 4.07 4.21
CA GLU A 94 -9.49 4.76 5.50
C GLU A 94 -8.15 4.47 6.16
N THR A 95 -7.69 3.23 6.10
CA THR A 95 -6.41 2.80 6.67
C THR A 95 -5.24 3.47 5.96
N ILE A 96 -5.27 3.57 4.62
CA ILE A 96 -4.24 4.27 3.86
C ILE A 96 -4.20 5.75 4.27
N ALA A 97 -5.34 6.41 4.28
CA ALA A 97 -5.43 7.84 4.61
C ALA A 97 -4.95 8.14 6.03
N GLN A 98 -5.38 7.34 6.99
CA GLN A 98 -4.98 7.48 8.40
C GLN A 98 -3.48 7.21 8.59
N HIS A 99 -2.98 6.17 7.94
CA HIS A 99 -1.56 5.83 8.06
C HIS A 99 -0.67 6.90 7.41
N ALA A 100 -1.06 7.47 6.29
CA ALA A 100 -0.35 8.58 5.66
C ALA A 100 -0.20 9.77 6.61
N LYS A 101 -1.28 10.15 7.28
CA LYS A 101 -1.27 11.23 8.28
C LYS A 101 -0.40 10.87 9.49
N LYS A 102 -0.64 9.71 10.07
CA LYS A 102 0.03 9.25 11.30
C LYS A 102 1.53 9.06 11.11
N SER A 103 1.96 8.58 9.96
CA SER A 103 3.37 8.32 9.65
C SER A 103 4.13 9.58 9.21
N GLY A 104 3.45 10.70 9.02
CA GLY A 104 4.06 11.93 8.54
C GLY A 104 4.46 11.88 7.06
N ALA A 105 3.73 11.13 6.25
CA ALA A 105 3.97 11.09 4.81
C ALA A 105 3.69 12.45 4.17
N ASP A 106 4.53 12.83 3.21
CA ASP A 106 4.37 14.07 2.44
C ASP A 106 3.58 13.85 1.15
N LEU A 107 3.53 12.61 0.69
CA LEU A 107 2.88 12.22 -0.55
C LEU A 107 2.40 10.77 -0.46
N VAL A 108 1.19 10.52 -0.94
CA VAL A 108 0.67 9.16 -1.14
C VAL A 108 0.68 8.86 -2.63
N VAL A 109 1.22 7.72 -3.03
CA VAL A 109 1.23 7.27 -4.42
C VAL A 109 0.40 6.00 -4.55
N VAL A 110 -0.58 6.03 -5.44
CA VAL A 110 -1.48 4.91 -5.71
C VAL A 110 -1.65 4.71 -7.21
N GLY A 111 -1.91 3.47 -7.61
CA GLY A 111 -2.26 3.14 -8.99
C GLY A 111 -3.77 3.20 -9.21
N ALA A 112 -4.18 3.48 -10.43
CA ALA A 112 -5.57 3.45 -10.85
C ALA A 112 -5.71 2.91 -12.28
N PRO A 113 -6.82 2.22 -12.62
CA PRO A 113 -7.08 1.79 -13.98
C PRO A 113 -7.14 2.98 -14.94
N GLN A 114 -6.68 2.80 -16.19
CA GLN A 114 -6.66 3.86 -17.18
C GLN A 114 -8.05 4.36 -17.57
N ALA A 115 -9.00 3.45 -17.67
CA ALA A 115 -10.34 3.77 -18.16
C ALA A 115 -11.22 4.46 -17.12
N MET A 116 -10.99 4.15 -15.84
CA MET A 116 -11.85 4.65 -14.76
C MET A 116 -11.09 4.59 -13.44
N VAL A 117 -11.23 5.64 -12.62
CA VAL A 117 -10.66 5.65 -11.28
C VAL A 117 -11.45 4.68 -10.40
N GLY A 118 -10.76 3.70 -9.79
CA GLY A 118 -11.39 2.72 -8.91
C GLY A 118 -11.94 3.35 -7.63
N SER A 119 -12.89 2.67 -7.00
CA SER A 119 -13.54 3.14 -5.76
C SER A 119 -12.55 3.37 -4.61
N THR A 120 -11.54 2.52 -4.47
CA THR A 120 -10.51 2.66 -3.43
C THR A 120 -9.69 3.92 -3.63
N THR A 121 -9.19 4.15 -4.84
CA THR A 121 -8.40 5.35 -5.16
C THR A 121 -9.21 6.62 -4.95
N THR A 122 -10.46 6.62 -5.40
CA THR A 122 -11.38 7.76 -5.20
C THR A 122 -11.56 8.07 -3.71
N LYS A 123 -11.79 7.05 -2.90
CA LYS A 123 -11.96 7.24 -1.45
C LYS A 123 -10.67 7.72 -0.77
N VAL A 124 -9.52 7.19 -1.17
CA VAL A 124 -8.23 7.67 -0.64
C VAL A 124 -8.05 9.15 -0.96
N MET A 125 -8.35 9.57 -2.19
CA MET A 125 -8.26 10.98 -2.58
C MET A 125 -9.18 11.88 -1.76
N HIS A 126 -10.38 11.41 -1.44
CA HIS A 126 -11.33 12.17 -0.61
C HIS A 126 -10.92 12.24 0.87
N LEU A 127 -10.39 11.14 1.40
CA LEU A 127 -10.10 11.01 2.83
C LEU A 127 -8.71 11.53 3.21
N SER A 128 -7.79 11.56 2.27
CA SER A 128 -6.40 11.90 2.56
C SER A 128 -6.23 13.41 2.85
N GLU A 129 -5.59 13.70 3.96
CA GLU A 129 -5.10 15.05 4.27
C GLU A 129 -3.70 15.30 3.64
N VAL A 130 -3.11 14.26 3.08
CA VAL A 130 -1.81 14.27 2.42
C VAL A 130 -2.04 14.28 0.91
N PRO A 131 -1.26 15.03 0.12
CA PRO A 131 -1.37 14.99 -1.35
C PRO A 131 -1.30 13.56 -1.89
N VAL A 132 -2.10 13.27 -2.90
CA VAL A 132 -2.19 11.95 -3.53
C VAL A 132 -1.79 12.06 -4.99
N LEU A 133 -0.78 11.28 -5.39
CA LEU A 133 -0.41 11.08 -6.78
C LEU A 133 -1.06 9.79 -7.28
N MET A 134 -1.97 9.93 -8.21
CA MET A 134 -2.63 8.81 -8.86
C MET A 134 -1.92 8.50 -10.18
N VAL A 135 -1.46 7.27 -10.33
CA VAL A 135 -0.79 6.81 -11.55
C VAL A 135 -1.76 5.92 -12.33
N LYS A 136 -2.02 6.32 -13.57
CA LYS A 136 -2.87 5.54 -14.49
C LYS A 136 -2.04 4.61 -15.37
#